data_b9516c842fe9924a577a980a6edb692c
#
_entry.id   b9516c842fe9924a577a980a6edb692c
#
_cell.length_a   1.000
_cell.length_b   1.000
_cell.length_c   1.000
_cell.angle_alpha   90.00
_cell.angle_beta   90.00
_cell.angle_gamma   90.00
#
_symmetry.space_group_name_H-M   'P 1'
#
loop_
_entity.id
_entity.type
_entity.pdbx_description
1 polymer ?
#
loop_
_entity_poly.entity_id
_entity_poly.type
_entity_poly.pdbx_seq_one_letter_code
_entity_poly.pdbx_strand_id
1 'polypeptide(L)'
;NAASLLQGGISRPIRQMREKIFQQLTHFYAVCDYPDEDLDPFVNEEARKVLEECTAELDKLYQGFQRGRVLKEGLPVTILGRPNVGKSSLLNSLAGYERAIVTDEAGTTRDVVTESVRCGDTVLRLSDTAGLRETSSQAEKMGIDKARESARESRLVLCVFDGSSPLTEEDRQVME
;
A
#
# COMPACT_ATOMS: atom_id res chain seq x y z
N ASN A 1 16.02 -5.61 -8.00
CA ASN A 1 17.47 -5.78 -8.13
C ASN A 1 18.16 -4.46 -7.78
N ALA A 2 18.93 -4.42 -6.66
CA ALA A 2 19.69 -3.24 -6.24
C ALA A 2 20.64 -2.73 -7.35
N ALA A 3 21.21 -3.62 -8.15
CA ALA A 3 22.05 -3.29 -9.30
C ALA A 3 21.31 -2.45 -10.38
N SER A 4 20.05 -2.73 -10.66
CA SER A 4 19.26 -1.94 -11.63
C SER A 4 18.88 -0.56 -11.10
N LEU A 5 18.72 -0.41 -9.79
CA LEU A 5 18.52 0.88 -9.14
C LEU A 5 19.78 1.76 -9.20
N LEU A 6 20.97 1.17 -8.97
CA LEU A 6 22.26 1.84 -9.10
C LEU A 6 22.56 2.26 -10.55
N GLN A 7 22.03 1.54 -11.55
CA GLN A 7 22.16 1.88 -12.98
C GLN A 7 21.10 2.89 -13.49
N GLY A 8 20.41 3.59 -12.61
CA GLY A 8 19.46 4.62 -12.97
C GLY A 8 18.07 4.09 -13.38
N GLY A 9 17.68 2.92 -12.90
CA GLY A 9 16.41 2.24 -13.23
C GLY A 9 15.14 3.06 -12.97
N ILE A 10 15.18 3.99 -12.02
CA ILE A 10 14.09 4.96 -11.75
C ILE A 10 14.42 6.31 -12.37
N SER A 11 15.66 6.78 -12.24
CA SER A 11 16.07 8.13 -12.66
C SER A 11 15.98 8.33 -14.17
N ARG A 12 16.21 7.28 -14.96
CA ARG A 12 16.15 7.36 -16.42
C ARG A 12 14.74 7.58 -16.95
N PRO A 13 13.72 6.78 -16.58
CA PRO A 13 12.33 7.04 -16.98
C PRO A 13 11.82 8.41 -16.52
N ILE A 14 12.10 8.81 -15.28
CA ILE A 14 11.71 10.14 -14.76
C ILE A 14 12.30 11.26 -15.59
N ARG A 15 13.58 11.15 -15.97
CA ARG A 15 14.23 12.15 -16.81
C ARG A 15 13.63 12.20 -18.20
N GLN A 16 13.29 11.07 -18.80
CA GLN A 16 12.64 11.00 -20.11
C GLN A 16 11.25 11.63 -20.09
N MET A 17 10.45 11.36 -19.08
CA MET A 17 9.13 11.99 -18.90
C MET A 17 9.25 13.50 -18.72
N ARG A 18 10.19 13.95 -17.88
CA ARG A 18 10.46 15.38 -17.70
C ARG A 18 10.80 16.05 -19.05
N GLU A 19 11.65 15.41 -19.85
CA GLU A 19 12.04 15.94 -21.15
C GLU A 19 10.87 16.08 -22.12
N LYS A 20 10.02 15.04 -22.20
CA LYS A 20 8.79 15.08 -23.01
C LYS A 20 7.88 16.24 -22.61
N ILE A 21 7.62 16.41 -21.31
CA ILE A 21 6.77 17.50 -20.78
C ILE A 21 7.41 18.86 -21.06
N PHE A 22 8.72 18.97 -20.87
CA PHE A 22 9.45 20.22 -21.11
C PHE A 22 9.41 20.64 -22.59
N GLN A 23 9.48 19.70 -23.53
CA GLN A 23 9.33 19.95 -24.95
C GLN A 23 7.95 20.53 -25.31
N GLN A 24 6.87 19.97 -24.72
CA GLN A 24 5.52 20.50 -24.91
C GLN A 24 5.39 21.92 -24.36
N LEU A 25 5.96 22.17 -23.19
CA LEU A 25 5.94 23.48 -22.53
C LEU A 25 6.72 24.52 -23.37
N THR A 26 7.89 24.14 -23.87
CA THR A 26 8.72 25.01 -24.72
C THR A 26 8.01 25.37 -26.02
N HIS A 27 7.37 24.39 -26.66
CA HIS A 27 6.58 24.63 -27.85
C HIS A 27 5.39 25.58 -27.60
N PHE A 28 4.65 25.34 -26.50
CA PHE A 28 3.56 26.23 -26.08
C PHE A 28 4.01 27.67 -25.90
N TYR A 29 5.12 27.90 -25.19
CA TYR A 29 5.66 29.26 -25.01
C TYR A 29 6.16 29.86 -26.28
N ALA A 30 6.81 29.09 -27.17
CA ALA A 30 7.27 29.60 -28.45
C ALA A 30 6.10 30.12 -29.29
N VAL A 31 5.01 29.38 -29.41
CA VAL A 31 3.80 29.81 -30.14
C VAL A 31 3.13 31.02 -29.48
N CYS A 32 3.17 31.15 -28.17
CA CYS A 32 2.60 32.29 -27.46
C CYS A 32 3.44 33.56 -27.56
N ASP A 33 4.77 33.43 -27.49
CA ASP A 33 5.69 34.56 -27.44
C ASP A 33 6.02 35.10 -28.85
N TYR A 34 5.89 34.25 -29.89
CA TYR A 34 6.21 34.60 -31.30
C TYR A 34 5.04 34.29 -32.23
N PRO A 35 3.88 34.98 -32.06
CA PRO A 35 2.67 34.70 -32.84
C PRO A 35 2.80 35.06 -34.35
N ASP A 36 3.77 35.89 -34.70
CA ASP A 36 4.02 36.31 -36.08
C ASP A 36 5.03 35.43 -36.82
N GLU A 37 5.63 34.45 -36.12
CA GLU A 37 6.53 33.48 -36.75
C GLU A 37 5.75 32.27 -37.29
N ASP A 38 6.25 31.66 -38.36
CA ASP A 38 5.66 30.50 -39.02
C ASP A 38 5.97 29.21 -38.23
N LEU A 39 5.46 29.15 -36.98
CA LEU A 39 5.58 28.01 -36.10
C LEU A 39 4.36 27.08 -36.23
N ASP A 40 4.61 25.79 -36.14
CA ASP A 40 3.50 24.83 -36.04
C ASP A 40 2.58 25.17 -34.86
N PRO A 41 1.24 25.18 -35.04
CA PRO A 41 0.31 25.54 -33.99
C PRO A 41 0.39 24.54 -32.83
N PHE A 42 0.28 25.03 -31.58
CA PHE A 42 0.22 24.14 -30.42
C PHE A 42 -1.11 23.38 -30.40
N VAL A 43 -1.03 22.06 -30.42
CA VAL A 43 -2.19 21.16 -30.41
C VAL A 43 -2.41 20.59 -29.00
N ASN A 44 -3.47 21.03 -28.30
CA ASN A 44 -3.81 20.57 -26.96
C ASN A 44 -3.96 19.03 -26.86
N GLU A 45 -4.46 18.39 -27.92
CA GLU A 45 -4.65 16.94 -27.96
C GLU A 45 -3.33 16.17 -27.93
N GLU A 46 -2.29 16.67 -28.59
CA GLU A 46 -0.96 16.09 -28.56
C GLU A 46 -0.30 16.24 -27.22
N ALA A 47 -0.42 17.41 -26.59
CA ALA A 47 0.06 17.65 -25.24
C ALA A 47 -0.65 16.74 -24.21
N ARG A 48 -1.97 16.57 -24.34
CA ARG A 48 -2.77 15.67 -23.50
C ARG A 48 -2.28 14.23 -23.62
N LYS A 49 -2.05 13.76 -24.84
CA LYS A 49 -1.54 12.41 -25.11
C LYS A 49 -0.17 12.17 -24.46
N VAL A 50 0.74 13.13 -24.56
CA VAL A 50 2.05 13.05 -23.88
C VAL A 50 1.90 12.96 -22.36
N LEU A 51 0.99 13.73 -21.76
CA LEU A 51 0.72 13.68 -20.33
C LEU A 51 0.10 12.35 -19.90
N GLU A 52 -0.82 11.80 -20.68
CA GLU A 52 -1.42 10.48 -20.45
C GLU A 52 -0.35 9.36 -20.51
N GLU A 53 0.54 9.40 -21.49
CA GLU A 53 1.68 8.47 -21.60
C GLU A 53 2.60 8.56 -20.36
N CYS A 54 2.96 9.78 -19.94
CA CYS A 54 3.78 9.99 -18.75
C CYS A 54 3.10 9.48 -17.48
N THR A 55 1.80 9.71 -17.34
CA THR A 55 1.00 9.21 -16.21
C THR A 55 1.01 7.68 -16.16
N ALA A 56 0.75 7.03 -17.31
CA ALA A 56 0.75 5.57 -17.38
C ALA A 56 2.14 4.96 -17.06
N GLU A 57 3.22 5.66 -17.43
CA GLU A 57 4.58 5.22 -17.12
C GLU A 57 4.93 5.41 -15.62
N LEU A 58 4.48 6.51 -15.01
CA LEU A 58 4.58 6.73 -13.57
C LEU A 58 3.82 5.67 -12.76
N ASP A 59 2.61 5.32 -13.20
CA ASP A 59 1.80 4.28 -12.56
C ASP A 59 2.51 2.92 -12.58
N LYS A 60 3.14 2.55 -13.69
CA LYS A 60 3.94 1.32 -13.79
C LYS A 60 5.12 1.32 -12.80
N LEU A 61 5.84 2.44 -12.70
CA LEU A 61 6.94 2.60 -11.75
C LEU A 61 6.45 2.49 -10.30
N TYR A 62 5.32 3.15 -9.99
CA TYR A 62 4.71 3.11 -8.67
C TYR A 62 4.25 1.70 -8.28
N GLN A 63 3.59 0.98 -9.19
CA GLN A 63 3.21 -0.42 -8.95
C GLN A 63 4.42 -1.32 -8.74
N GLY A 64 5.49 -1.12 -9.51
CA GLY A 64 6.74 -1.85 -9.33
C GLY A 64 7.37 -1.61 -7.96
N PHE A 65 7.39 -0.35 -7.50
CA PHE A 65 7.84 0.03 -6.16
C PHE A 65 6.99 -0.65 -5.06
N GLN A 66 5.66 -0.61 -5.20
CA GLN A 66 4.75 -1.21 -4.23
C GLN A 66 4.95 -2.74 -4.10
N ARG A 67 5.17 -3.44 -5.22
CA ARG A 67 5.51 -4.87 -5.21
C ARG A 67 6.85 -5.13 -4.54
N GLY A 68 7.87 -4.34 -4.85
CA GLY A 68 9.19 -4.44 -4.22
C GLY A 68 9.15 -4.21 -2.72
N ARG A 69 8.31 -3.28 -2.26
CA ARG A 69 8.09 -2.99 -0.85
C ARG A 69 7.48 -4.20 -0.12
N VAL A 70 6.45 -4.82 -0.68
CA VAL A 70 5.83 -6.03 -0.11
C VAL A 70 6.84 -7.17 -0.01
N LEU A 71 7.69 -7.36 -1.02
CA LEU A 71 8.73 -8.40 -0.99
C LEU A 71 9.82 -8.14 0.07
N LYS A 72 10.16 -6.88 0.32
CA LYS A 72 11.17 -6.49 1.30
C LYS A 72 10.64 -6.42 2.73
N GLU A 73 9.51 -5.74 2.91
CA GLU A 73 8.97 -5.39 4.22
C GLU A 73 7.86 -6.35 4.69
N GLY A 74 7.34 -7.17 3.78
CA GLY A 74 6.15 -7.98 4.00
C GLY A 74 4.86 -7.22 3.71
N LEU A 75 3.76 -7.96 3.62
CA LEU A 75 2.41 -7.44 3.40
C LEU A 75 1.78 -7.05 4.73
N PRO A 76 1.46 -5.77 4.98
CA PRO A 76 0.74 -5.37 6.18
C PRO A 76 -0.69 -5.94 6.14
N VAL A 77 -1.05 -6.68 7.19
CA VAL A 77 -2.35 -7.36 7.31
C VAL A 77 -2.99 -7.03 8.65
N THR A 78 -4.26 -6.67 8.63
CA THR A 78 -5.09 -6.52 9.83
C THR A 78 -6.17 -7.60 9.86
N ILE A 79 -6.43 -8.19 11.03
CA ILE A 79 -7.49 -9.16 11.25
C ILE A 79 -8.61 -8.49 12.03
N LEU A 80 -9.79 -8.39 11.44
CA LEU A 80 -10.98 -7.79 12.02
C LEU A 80 -12.07 -8.83 12.29
N GLY A 81 -12.98 -8.51 13.17
CA GLY A 81 -14.13 -9.33 13.56
C GLY A 81 -14.50 -9.08 15.01
N ARG A 82 -15.75 -9.38 15.38
CA ARG A 82 -16.24 -9.25 16.76
C ARG A 82 -15.49 -10.13 17.75
N PRO A 83 -15.60 -9.92 19.07
CA PRO A 83 -15.01 -10.80 20.08
C PRO A 83 -15.44 -12.26 19.88
N ASN A 84 -14.53 -13.19 20.18
CA ASN A 84 -14.77 -14.65 20.20
C ASN A 84 -15.14 -15.33 18.86
N VAL A 85 -15.03 -14.67 17.72
CA VAL A 85 -15.29 -15.28 16.38
C VAL A 85 -14.12 -16.15 15.87
N GLY A 86 -13.03 -16.27 16.64
CA GLY A 86 -11.89 -17.12 16.26
C GLY A 86 -10.68 -16.36 15.66
N LYS A 87 -10.59 -15.04 15.79
CA LYS A 87 -9.43 -14.24 15.33
C LYS A 87 -8.10 -14.76 15.88
N SER A 88 -8.04 -15.00 17.18
CA SER A 88 -6.83 -15.52 17.86
C SER A 88 -6.49 -16.95 17.40
N SER A 89 -7.49 -17.77 17.11
CA SER A 89 -7.29 -19.11 16.58
C SER A 89 -6.74 -19.07 15.16
N LEU A 90 -7.26 -18.17 14.32
CA LEU A 90 -6.74 -17.93 12.97
C LEU A 90 -5.29 -17.43 13.04
N LEU A 91 -5.01 -16.43 13.89
CA LEU A 91 -3.67 -15.92 14.11
C LEU A 91 -2.70 -17.04 14.54
N ASN A 92 -3.07 -17.84 15.53
CA ASN A 92 -2.24 -18.94 16.01
C ASN A 92 -2.02 -20.02 14.93
N SER A 93 -3.04 -20.29 14.12
CA SER A 93 -2.90 -21.21 12.98
C SER A 93 -1.94 -20.67 11.94
N LEU A 94 -2.05 -19.39 11.59
CA LEU A 94 -1.12 -18.74 10.67
C LEU A 94 0.30 -18.71 11.24
N ALA A 95 0.49 -18.34 12.51
CA ALA A 95 1.78 -18.30 13.20
C ALA A 95 2.41 -19.68 13.39
N GLY A 96 1.61 -20.75 13.41
CA GLY A 96 2.07 -22.14 13.51
C GLY A 96 2.70 -22.67 12.21
N TYR A 97 2.45 -22.03 11.08
CA TYR A 97 2.95 -22.52 9.78
C TYR A 97 4.43 -22.23 9.50
N GLU A 98 4.96 -21.09 9.85
CA GLU A 98 6.40 -20.77 9.94
C GLU A 98 6.56 -19.31 10.40
N ARG A 99 7.09 -19.11 11.60
CA ARG A 99 7.50 -17.77 12.03
C ARG A 99 8.62 -17.30 11.12
N ALA A 100 8.37 -16.28 10.31
CA ALA A 100 9.44 -15.64 9.57
C ALA A 100 10.34 -14.92 10.60
N ILE A 101 11.61 -15.29 10.66
CA ILE A 101 12.62 -14.53 11.39
C ILE A 101 12.86 -13.26 10.56
N VAL A 102 12.09 -12.21 10.83
CA VAL A 102 12.41 -10.87 10.36
C VAL A 102 13.44 -10.35 11.34
N THR A 103 14.66 -10.14 10.88
CA THR A 103 15.69 -9.44 11.67
C THR A 103 15.17 -8.02 11.89
N ASP A 104 14.84 -7.72 13.15
CA ASP A 104 14.53 -6.37 13.58
C ASP A 104 15.77 -5.49 13.32
N GLU A 105 15.71 -4.66 12.29
CA GLU A 105 16.59 -3.51 12.23
C GLU A 105 16.16 -2.57 13.37
N ALA A 106 16.92 -2.60 14.47
CA ALA A 106 16.75 -1.72 15.61
C ALA A 106 16.77 -0.26 15.16
N GLY A 107 15.63 0.44 15.23
CA GLY A 107 15.60 1.86 14.86
C GLY A 107 14.31 2.62 14.96
N THR A 108 13.15 2.03 15.26
CA THR A 108 11.90 2.80 15.41
C THR A 108 11.17 2.41 16.68
N THR A 109 11.44 3.17 17.74
CA THR A 109 10.76 3.10 19.03
C THR A 109 9.35 3.69 18.93
N ARG A 110 8.36 2.84 18.64
CA ARG A 110 6.95 2.92 19.09
C ARG A 110 6.26 1.63 18.67
N ASP A 111 6.33 0.64 19.54
CA ASP A 111 6.09 -0.75 19.24
C ASP A 111 4.60 -1.08 19.23
N VAL A 112 4.03 -1.16 18.04
CA VAL A 112 2.90 -2.06 17.79
C VAL A 112 3.52 -3.45 17.62
N VAL A 113 3.20 -4.40 18.49
CA VAL A 113 3.69 -5.79 18.39
C VAL A 113 3.21 -6.36 17.06
N THR A 114 4.13 -6.45 16.11
CA THR A 114 3.84 -6.97 14.77
C THR A 114 4.36 -8.41 14.69
N GLU A 115 3.49 -9.37 14.48
CA GLU A 115 3.89 -10.75 14.22
C GLU A 115 4.09 -10.95 12.71
N SER A 116 5.22 -11.52 12.30
CA SER A 116 5.52 -11.80 10.89
C SER A 116 5.36 -13.31 10.64
N VAL A 117 4.51 -13.63 9.67
CA VAL A 117 4.17 -15.00 9.31
C VAL A 117 4.46 -15.24 7.84
N ARG A 118 5.14 -16.32 7.51
CA ARG A 118 5.39 -16.71 6.12
C ARG A 118 4.17 -17.46 5.56
N CYS A 119 3.65 -16.94 4.45
CA CYS A 119 2.57 -17.58 3.69
C CYS A 119 3.05 -17.79 2.25
N GLY A 120 3.53 -18.99 1.92
CA GLY A 120 4.20 -19.26 0.66
C GLY A 120 5.45 -18.39 0.47
N ASP A 121 5.52 -17.66 -0.62
CA ASP A 121 6.63 -16.75 -0.95
C ASP A 121 6.48 -15.34 -0.35
N THR A 122 5.41 -15.07 0.41
CA THR A 122 5.12 -13.75 0.95
C THR A 122 5.16 -13.77 2.47
N VAL A 123 5.74 -12.74 3.06
CA VAL A 123 5.69 -12.50 4.52
C VAL A 123 4.49 -11.61 4.81
N LEU A 124 3.60 -12.08 5.69
CA LEU A 124 2.48 -11.30 6.23
C LEU A 124 2.95 -10.63 7.52
N ARG A 125 2.77 -9.32 7.63
CA ARG A 125 2.99 -8.56 8.86
C ARG A 125 1.65 -8.27 9.51
N LEU A 126 1.37 -8.99 10.58
CA LEU A 126 0.11 -8.89 11.30
C LEU A 126 0.21 -7.76 12.32
N SER A 127 -0.54 -6.69 12.11
CA SER A 127 -0.58 -5.54 13.01
C SER A 127 -1.54 -5.81 14.18
N ASP A 128 -1.17 -5.30 15.37
CA ASP A 128 -2.00 -5.29 16.60
C ASP A 128 -2.43 -6.64 17.13
N THR A 129 -1.48 -7.57 17.30
CA THR A 129 -1.72 -8.85 17.98
C THR A 129 -2.00 -8.68 19.49
N ALA A 130 -1.64 -7.53 20.09
CA ALA A 130 -1.87 -7.24 21.51
C ALA A 130 -3.37 -7.08 21.83
N GLY A 131 -4.13 -6.37 21.00
CA GLY A 131 -5.59 -6.23 21.17
C GLY A 131 -6.36 -7.54 20.95
N LEU A 132 -5.76 -8.52 20.29
CA LEU A 132 -6.34 -9.86 20.09
C LEU A 132 -6.11 -10.80 21.30
N ARG A 133 -5.19 -10.44 22.21
CA ARG A 133 -4.82 -11.27 23.37
C ARG A 133 -5.48 -10.81 24.69
N GLU A 134 -5.96 -9.57 24.78
CA GLU A 134 -6.57 -9.02 25.99
C GLU A 134 -8.10 -8.97 25.89
N THR A 135 -8.77 -9.83 26.65
CA THR A 135 -10.20 -9.84 26.88
C THR A 135 -10.53 -9.00 28.11
N SER A 136 -10.63 -7.68 28.00
CA SER A 136 -11.21 -6.86 29.08
C SER A 136 -12.17 -5.81 28.52
N SER A 137 -13.34 -5.76 29.10
CA SER A 137 -14.53 -5.02 28.67
C SER A 137 -14.46 -3.48 28.63
N GLN A 138 -13.34 -2.87 29.02
CA GLN A 138 -13.12 -1.43 28.90
C GLN A 138 -12.34 -1.02 27.63
N ALA A 139 -11.74 -1.98 26.92
CA ALA A 139 -10.99 -1.76 25.68
C ALA A 139 -11.88 -1.68 24.41
N GLU A 140 -13.17 -1.99 24.54
CA GLU A 140 -14.04 -2.27 23.38
C GLU A 140 -14.32 -1.03 22.50
N LYS A 141 -14.53 0.15 23.07
CA LYS A 141 -14.74 1.39 22.30
C LYS A 141 -13.44 1.97 21.72
N MET A 142 -12.34 1.90 22.47
CA MET A 142 -11.03 2.26 21.95
C MET A 142 -10.52 1.26 20.91
N GLY A 143 -11.00 0.02 20.93
CA GLY A 143 -10.64 -1.05 20.00
C GLY A 143 -11.16 -0.80 18.58
N ILE A 144 -12.36 -0.25 18.42
CA ILE A 144 -12.97 -0.03 17.08
C ILE A 144 -12.22 1.05 16.31
N ASP A 145 -11.90 2.19 16.93
CA ASP A 145 -11.18 3.27 16.26
C ASP A 145 -9.74 2.84 15.89
N LYS A 146 -9.08 2.13 16.78
CA LYS A 146 -7.74 1.58 16.54
C LYS A 146 -7.76 0.49 15.46
N ALA A 147 -8.79 -0.35 15.43
CA ALA A 147 -8.99 -1.36 14.39
C ALA A 147 -9.21 -0.71 13.02
N ARG A 148 -9.98 0.37 12.95
CA ARG A 148 -10.18 1.17 11.71
C ARG A 148 -8.89 1.85 11.26
N GLU A 149 -8.10 2.38 12.17
CA GLU A 149 -6.79 2.98 11.86
C GLU A 149 -5.83 1.92 11.31
N SER A 150 -5.71 0.77 11.98
CA SER A 150 -4.90 -0.36 11.50
C SER A 150 -5.38 -0.88 10.15
N ALA A 151 -6.69 -0.93 9.90
CA ALA A 151 -7.25 -1.32 8.60
C ALA A 151 -6.85 -0.35 7.49
N ARG A 152 -6.85 0.95 7.75
CA ARG A 152 -6.42 1.98 6.77
C ARG A 152 -4.95 1.89 6.42
N GLU A 153 -4.10 1.49 7.36
CA GLU A 153 -2.66 1.32 7.15
C GLU A 153 -2.32 -0.03 6.50
N SER A 154 -3.23 -1.00 6.57
CA SER A 154 -3.05 -2.33 6.01
C SER A 154 -3.33 -2.37 4.50
N ARG A 155 -2.69 -3.31 3.82
CA ARG A 155 -2.96 -3.61 2.40
C ARG A 155 -3.91 -4.79 2.21
N LEU A 156 -4.09 -5.58 3.25
CA LEU A 156 -5.01 -6.69 3.31
C LEU A 156 -5.73 -6.67 4.65
N VAL A 157 -7.04 -6.76 4.62
CA VAL A 157 -7.88 -6.89 5.79
C VAL A 157 -8.54 -8.27 5.74
N LEU A 158 -8.37 -9.06 6.81
CA LEU A 158 -9.01 -10.36 6.98
C LEU A 158 -10.18 -10.20 7.96
N CYS A 159 -11.41 -10.23 7.44
CA CYS A 159 -12.61 -10.18 8.26
C CYS A 159 -13.01 -11.59 8.66
N VAL A 160 -13.13 -11.84 9.98
CA VAL A 160 -13.49 -13.15 10.54
C VAL A 160 -14.89 -13.08 11.14
N PHE A 161 -15.78 -13.94 10.66
CA PHE A 161 -17.18 -14.03 11.10
C PHE A 161 -17.50 -15.41 11.66
N ASP A 162 -18.42 -15.46 12.61
CA ASP A 162 -18.94 -16.71 13.16
C ASP A 162 -20.00 -17.31 12.21
N GLY A 163 -19.63 -18.38 11.51
CA GLY A 163 -20.52 -19.07 10.57
C GLY A 163 -21.62 -19.90 11.23
N SER A 164 -21.65 -20.02 12.57
CA SER A 164 -22.67 -20.77 13.29
C SER A 164 -23.95 -19.93 13.57
N SER A 165 -23.88 -18.63 13.39
CA SER A 165 -24.98 -17.69 13.67
C SER A 165 -25.18 -16.69 12.51
N PRO A 166 -26.38 -16.12 12.34
CA PRO A 166 -26.59 -15.02 11.40
C PRO A 166 -25.72 -13.82 11.71
N LEU A 167 -25.35 -13.05 10.67
CA LEU A 167 -24.60 -11.81 10.82
C LEU A 167 -25.32 -10.83 11.75
N THR A 168 -24.59 -10.33 12.72
CA THR A 168 -25.07 -9.32 13.67
C THR A 168 -24.82 -7.90 13.14
N GLU A 169 -25.33 -6.88 13.84
CA GLU A 169 -25.04 -5.48 13.51
C GLU A 169 -23.56 -5.13 13.69
N GLU A 170 -22.88 -5.72 14.66
CA GLU A 170 -21.43 -5.59 14.87
C GLU A 170 -20.63 -6.17 13.69
N ASP A 171 -21.06 -7.30 13.14
CA ASP A 171 -20.43 -7.89 11.96
C ASP A 171 -20.58 -6.98 10.72
N ARG A 172 -21.72 -6.28 10.58
CA ARG A 172 -21.91 -5.29 9.51
C ARG A 172 -21.02 -4.07 9.65
N GLN A 173 -20.84 -3.58 10.87
CA GLN A 173 -19.95 -2.46 11.17
C GLN A 173 -18.48 -2.77 10.86
N VAL A 174 -18.08 -4.04 10.91
CA VAL A 174 -16.72 -4.48 10.50
C VAL A 174 -16.55 -4.45 8.98
N MET A 175 -17.65 -4.54 8.22
CA MET A 175 -17.62 -4.52 6.75
C MET A 175 -17.69 -3.11 6.14
N GLU A 176 -18.07 -2.10 6.94
CA GLU A 176 -18.11 -0.67 6.57
C GLU A 176 -16.75 0.03 6.87
#